data_b5977aa8c1aa1cf01139e8889cedf1ec
#
_entry.id   b5977aa8c1aa1cf01139e8889cedf1ec
#
_cell.length_a   1.000
_cell.length_b   1.000
_cell.length_c   1.000
_cell.angle_alpha   90.00
_cell.angle_beta   90.00
_cell.angle_gamma   90.00
#
_symmetry.space_group_name_H-M   'P 1'
#
loop_
_entity.id
_entity.type
_entity.pdbx_description
1 polymer ?
#
loop_
_entity_poly.entity_id
_entity_poly.type
_entity_poly.pdbx_seq_one_letter_code
_entity_poly.pdbx_strand_id
1 'polypeptide(L)'
;MTAAAATATATAPATATFPPAFRRRRAHPLFAAALVAVTVAAAGVAGAAAWRHHAEARQAELAQWQRMASMAADADALSRLARAADAGETAARAALGETLLARPDALSRADGERWLRLAADSGSVRAHFVLGKASMLGQLSVRQPDLPRAWTHLEAAARAGDAGAAYYLGLLCRGGYGRAPDAPAAVRWLTVAAEGGVAQAMFLLANAYRDGEGVPRDDARAVDWYEAAAEREHPAALQALAMAYLNGELGLARDDKAYRQHMAEAAHALRHPALTP
;
A
#
# COMPACT_ATOMS: atom_id res chain seq x y z
N MET A 1 1.68 83.71 -80.61
CA MET A 1 3.13 84.02 -80.62
C MET A 1 3.85 83.09 -79.60
N THR A 2 4.81 82.39 -80.11
CA THR A 2 5.93 81.70 -79.51
C THR A 2 5.68 80.56 -78.56
N ALA A 3 5.97 79.41 -79.14
CA ALA A 3 6.15 78.12 -78.52
C ALA A 3 7.43 78.06 -77.66
N ALA A 4 7.38 77.32 -76.62
CA ALA A 4 8.61 76.74 -75.99
C ALA A 4 8.42 75.24 -75.69
N ALA A 5 9.20 74.46 -76.39
CA ALA A 5 9.29 73.01 -76.23
C ALA A 5 10.04 72.69 -74.94
N ALA A 6 9.48 71.76 -74.12
CA ALA A 6 10.20 71.19 -73.00
C ALA A 6 10.43 69.70 -73.25
N THR A 7 11.69 69.35 -73.42
CA THR A 7 12.23 68.01 -73.57
C THR A 7 12.03 67.21 -72.28
N ALA A 8 11.30 66.08 -72.37
CA ALA A 8 11.16 65.11 -71.27
C ALA A 8 12.28 64.10 -71.37
N THR A 9 13.13 64.09 -70.38
CA THR A 9 14.13 63.01 -70.13
C THR A 9 13.46 61.83 -69.45
N ALA A 10 13.44 60.69 -70.11
CA ALA A 10 12.94 59.40 -69.57
C ALA A 10 13.97 58.84 -68.59
N THR A 11 13.53 58.75 -67.35
CA THR A 11 14.28 58.02 -66.27
C THR A 11 13.83 56.58 -66.27
N ALA A 12 14.78 55.68 -66.47
CA ALA A 12 14.53 54.23 -66.42
C ALA A 12 14.10 53.75 -64.98
N PRO A 13 13.21 52.78 -64.85
CA PRO A 13 12.79 52.30 -63.57
C PRO A 13 13.87 51.43 -62.88
N ALA A 14 14.09 51.71 -61.60
CA ALA A 14 14.97 50.95 -60.75
C ALA A 14 14.51 49.43 -60.60
N THR A 15 15.42 48.53 -60.90
CA THR A 15 15.23 47.13 -60.70
C THR A 15 15.07 46.82 -59.22
N ALA A 16 13.90 46.39 -58.76
CA ALA A 16 13.64 45.91 -57.42
C ALA A 16 14.30 44.57 -57.24
N THR A 17 15.41 44.50 -56.45
CA THR A 17 16.02 43.32 -55.97
C THR A 17 15.12 42.65 -54.90
N PHE A 18 14.51 41.56 -55.24
CA PHE A 18 13.80 40.71 -54.27
C PHE A 18 14.83 40.06 -53.31
N PRO A 19 14.55 40.03 -51.98
CA PRO A 19 15.42 39.32 -51.04
C PRO A 19 15.37 37.82 -51.33
N PRO A 20 16.45 37.05 -51.05
CA PRO A 20 16.53 35.64 -51.35
C PRO A 20 15.49 34.87 -50.59
N ALA A 21 14.74 34.04 -51.31
CA ALA A 21 13.74 33.12 -50.76
C ALA A 21 14.27 32.38 -49.53
N PHE A 22 13.58 32.51 -48.41
CA PHE A 22 13.81 31.75 -47.20
C PHE A 22 13.80 30.23 -47.58
N ARG A 23 14.99 29.62 -47.72
CA ARG A 23 15.12 28.17 -47.86
C ARG A 23 14.51 27.55 -46.59
N ARG A 24 13.30 27.02 -46.70
CA ARG A 24 12.73 26.12 -45.68
C ARG A 24 13.75 24.97 -45.43
N ARG A 25 14.47 25.04 -44.30
CA ARG A 25 15.27 23.92 -43.84
C ARG A 25 14.32 22.76 -43.69
N ARG A 26 14.44 21.75 -44.55
CA ARG A 26 13.75 20.47 -44.34
C ARG A 26 14.24 19.93 -42.98
N ALA A 27 13.32 19.83 -42.02
CA ALA A 27 13.62 19.21 -40.73
C ALA A 27 14.19 17.80 -40.99
N HIS A 28 15.31 17.52 -40.39
CA HIS A 28 15.97 16.24 -40.55
C HIS A 28 14.98 15.14 -40.11
N PRO A 29 14.80 14.04 -40.85
CA PRO A 29 13.81 13.00 -40.52
C PRO A 29 14.02 12.42 -39.12
N LEU A 30 15.23 12.47 -38.57
CA LEU A 30 15.56 12.09 -37.20
C LEU A 30 14.93 12.99 -36.16
N PHE A 31 14.79 14.32 -36.42
CA PHE A 31 14.13 15.25 -35.51
C PHE A 31 12.59 15.03 -35.50
N ALA A 32 12.01 14.72 -36.63
CA ALA A 32 10.59 14.40 -36.71
C ALA A 32 10.26 13.07 -36.01
N ALA A 33 11.10 12.05 -36.17
CA ALA A 33 10.96 10.77 -35.46
C ALA A 33 11.12 10.92 -33.93
N ALA A 34 12.10 11.72 -33.48
CA ALA A 34 12.31 12.00 -32.05
C ALA A 34 11.11 12.75 -31.44
N LEU A 35 10.53 13.74 -32.16
CA LEU A 35 9.36 14.48 -31.69
C LEU A 35 8.13 13.56 -31.57
N VAL A 36 7.90 12.68 -32.54
CA VAL A 36 6.82 11.69 -32.49
C VAL A 36 7.02 10.71 -31.32
N ALA A 37 8.25 10.23 -31.08
CA ALA A 37 8.52 9.34 -29.96
C ALA A 37 8.25 10.04 -28.60
N VAL A 38 8.64 11.29 -28.45
CA VAL A 38 8.39 12.07 -27.23
C VAL A 38 6.89 12.32 -27.01
N THR A 39 6.14 12.63 -28.09
CA THR A 39 4.68 12.85 -27.95
C THR A 39 3.93 11.56 -27.62
N VAL A 40 4.32 10.41 -28.20
CA VAL A 40 3.74 9.12 -27.88
C VAL A 40 4.05 8.72 -26.43
N ALA A 41 5.29 8.94 -25.98
CA ALA A 41 5.67 8.68 -24.59
C ALA A 41 4.91 9.58 -23.60
N ALA A 42 4.76 10.87 -23.92
CA ALA A 42 4.00 11.81 -23.09
C ALA A 42 2.50 11.46 -23.04
N ALA A 43 1.91 11.05 -24.17
CA ALA A 43 0.53 10.58 -24.20
C ALA A 43 0.33 9.29 -23.40
N GLY A 44 1.31 8.35 -23.46
CA GLY A 44 1.31 7.13 -22.66
C GLY A 44 1.37 7.44 -21.15
N VAL A 45 2.25 8.35 -20.73
CA VAL A 45 2.37 8.78 -19.33
C VAL A 45 1.08 9.48 -18.86
N ALA A 46 0.50 10.38 -19.67
CA ALA A 46 -0.75 11.05 -19.34
C ALA A 46 -1.93 10.06 -19.25
N GLY A 47 -2.01 9.10 -20.18
CA GLY A 47 -3.02 8.04 -20.15
C GLY A 47 -2.88 7.15 -18.90
N ALA A 48 -1.67 6.77 -18.56
CA ALA A 48 -1.39 5.98 -17.34
C ALA A 48 -1.72 6.76 -16.05
N ALA A 49 -1.46 8.08 -16.03
CA ALA A 49 -1.82 8.95 -14.91
C ALA A 49 -3.33 9.07 -14.75
N ALA A 50 -4.06 9.32 -15.86
CA ALA A 50 -5.51 9.38 -15.87
C ALA A 50 -6.14 8.04 -15.42
N TRP A 51 -5.64 6.92 -15.92
CA TRP A 51 -6.10 5.61 -15.50
C TRP A 51 -5.90 5.36 -14.02
N ARG A 52 -4.71 5.70 -13.48
CA ARG A 52 -4.43 5.59 -12.02
C ARG A 52 -5.39 6.43 -11.22
N HIS A 53 -5.62 7.69 -11.61
CA HIS A 53 -6.55 8.59 -10.93
C HIS A 53 -7.98 8.02 -10.91
N HIS A 54 -8.45 7.45 -12.03
CA HIS A 54 -9.76 6.78 -12.08
C HIS A 54 -9.82 5.55 -11.19
N ALA A 55 -8.75 4.74 -11.16
CA ALA A 55 -8.68 3.56 -10.30
C ALA A 55 -8.68 3.93 -8.81
N GLU A 56 -7.91 4.95 -8.41
CA GLU A 56 -7.87 5.47 -7.05
C GLU A 56 -9.23 6.05 -6.62
N ALA A 57 -9.87 6.85 -7.49
CA ALA A 57 -11.20 7.40 -7.23
C ALA A 57 -12.24 6.28 -7.04
N ARG A 58 -12.18 5.24 -7.87
CA ARG A 58 -13.06 4.08 -7.73
C ARG A 58 -12.82 3.30 -6.45
N GLN A 59 -11.57 3.08 -6.07
CA GLN A 59 -11.24 2.45 -4.79
C GLN A 59 -11.73 3.27 -3.59
N ALA A 60 -11.58 4.60 -3.64
CA ALA A 60 -12.07 5.50 -2.60
C ALA A 60 -13.62 5.43 -2.47
N GLU A 61 -14.33 5.35 -3.59
CA GLU A 61 -15.79 5.20 -3.63
C GLU A 61 -16.23 3.86 -3.01
N LEU A 62 -15.61 2.75 -3.38
CA LEU A 62 -15.87 1.44 -2.80
C LEU A 62 -15.60 1.42 -1.29
N ALA A 63 -14.49 2.01 -0.86
CA ALA A 63 -14.15 2.14 0.56
C ALA A 63 -15.17 3.01 1.32
N GLN A 64 -15.72 4.04 0.68
CA GLN A 64 -16.80 4.84 1.26
C GLN A 64 -18.05 4.01 1.44
N TRP A 65 -18.51 3.29 0.42
CA TRP A 65 -19.69 2.42 0.52
C TRP A 65 -19.48 1.32 1.56
N GLN A 66 -18.29 0.75 1.64
CA GLN A 66 -17.96 -0.25 2.66
C GLN A 66 -18.08 0.33 4.07
N ARG A 67 -17.55 1.53 4.33
CA ARG A 67 -17.70 2.20 5.63
C ARG A 67 -19.16 2.48 5.97
N MET A 68 -19.94 3.01 5.02
CA MET A 68 -21.36 3.30 5.23
C MET A 68 -22.15 2.03 5.52
N ALA A 69 -21.93 0.96 4.77
CA ALA A 69 -22.59 -0.33 4.95
C ALA A 69 -22.21 -1.02 6.28
N SER A 70 -20.95 -0.86 6.73
CA SER A 70 -20.44 -1.50 7.95
C SER A 70 -20.77 -0.71 9.21
N MET A 71 -20.57 0.61 9.21
CA MET A 71 -20.67 1.45 10.42
C MET A 71 -22.05 2.05 10.60
N ALA A 72 -22.71 2.46 9.50
CA ALA A 72 -24.04 3.07 9.53
C ALA A 72 -25.17 2.09 9.19
N ALA A 73 -24.85 0.83 8.91
CA ALA A 73 -25.80 -0.19 8.43
C ALA A 73 -26.62 0.27 7.20
N ASP A 74 -26.01 1.10 6.34
CA ASP A 74 -26.66 1.72 5.19
C ASP A 74 -26.97 0.64 4.12
N ALA A 75 -28.26 0.40 3.90
CA ALA A 75 -28.76 -0.59 2.96
C ALA A 75 -28.50 -0.19 1.50
N ASP A 76 -28.49 1.12 1.18
CA ASP A 76 -28.20 1.61 -0.17
C ASP A 76 -26.73 1.41 -0.50
N ALA A 77 -25.82 1.71 0.42
CA ALA A 77 -24.39 1.46 0.25
C ALA A 77 -24.11 -0.04 0.07
N LEU A 78 -24.74 -0.90 0.86
CA LEU A 78 -24.63 -2.35 0.69
C LEU A 78 -25.16 -2.80 -0.68
N SER A 79 -26.29 -2.26 -1.13
CA SER A 79 -26.87 -2.58 -2.44
C SER A 79 -25.98 -2.12 -3.60
N ARG A 80 -25.27 -1.00 -3.44
CA ARG A 80 -24.27 -0.50 -4.43
C ARG A 80 -23.07 -1.43 -4.49
N LEU A 81 -22.52 -1.86 -3.33
CA LEU A 81 -21.46 -2.86 -3.28
C LEU A 81 -21.87 -4.17 -3.93
N ALA A 82 -23.08 -4.66 -3.64
CA ALA A 82 -23.58 -5.90 -4.22
C ALA A 82 -23.69 -5.81 -5.75
N ARG A 83 -24.25 -4.73 -6.29
CA ARG A 83 -24.30 -4.54 -7.76
C ARG A 83 -22.94 -4.48 -8.42
N ALA A 84 -21.96 -3.81 -7.81
CA ALA A 84 -20.59 -3.76 -8.33
C ALA A 84 -19.91 -5.15 -8.25
N ALA A 85 -20.15 -5.91 -7.19
CA ALA A 85 -19.63 -7.26 -7.01
C ALA A 85 -20.25 -8.24 -8.04
N ASP A 86 -21.57 -8.14 -8.28
CA ASP A 86 -22.29 -8.92 -9.31
C ASP A 86 -21.80 -8.58 -10.72
N ALA A 87 -21.45 -7.32 -10.98
CA ALA A 87 -20.84 -6.88 -12.24
C ALA A 87 -19.40 -7.42 -12.43
N GLY A 88 -18.86 -8.14 -11.46
CA GLY A 88 -17.55 -8.79 -11.56
C GLY A 88 -16.38 -7.98 -11.04
N GLU A 89 -16.63 -6.82 -10.41
CA GLU A 89 -15.56 -5.98 -9.88
C GLU A 89 -14.90 -6.64 -8.66
N THR A 90 -13.64 -7.06 -8.81
CA THR A 90 -12.92 -7.83 -7.79
C THR A 90 -12.80 -7.07 -6.45
N ALA A 91 -12.54 -5.77 -6.49
CA ALA A 91 -12.44 -4.94 -5.29
C ALA A 91 -13.80 -4.82 -4.57
N ALA A 92 -14.90 -4.70 -5.32
CA ALA A 92 -16.24 -4.67 -4.75
C ALA A 92 -16.64 -6.01 -4.11
N ARG A 93 -16.27 -7.15 -4.74
CA ARG A 93 -16.44 -8.49 -4.16
C ARG A 93 -15.71 -8.62 -2.83
N ALA A 94 -14.46 -8.15 -2.74
CA ALA A 94 -13.70 -8.17 -1.50
C ALA A 94 -14.36 -7.29 -0.42
N ALA A 95 -14.74 -6.04 -0.76
CA ALA A 95 -15.39 -5.12 0.17
C ALA A 95 -16.75 -5.62 0.66
N LEU A 96 -17.58 -6.16 -0.24
CA LEU A 96 -18.87 -6.78 0.13
C LEU A 96 -18.66 -7.99 1.03
N GLY A 97 -17.69 -8.86 0.66
CA GLY A 97 -17.36 -10.04 1.43
C GLY A 97 -16.92 -9.71 2.86
N GLU A 98 -16.04 -8.71 3.05
CA GLU A 98 -15.63 -8.23 4.37
C GLU A 98 -16.81 -7.67 5.17
N THR A 99 -17.66 -6.85 4.52
CA THR A 99 -18.83 -6.25 5.17
C THR A 99 -19.80 -7.31 5.67
N LEU A 100 -20.07 -8.33 4.87
CA LEU A 100 -20.97 -9.42 5.23
C LEU A 100 -20.36 -10.36 6.27
N LEU A 101 -19.05 -10.65 6.17
CA LEU A 101 -18.34 -11.50 7.13
C LEU A 101 -18.34 -10.91 8.54
N ALA A 102 -18.32 -9.59 8.67
CA ALA A 102 -18.36 -8.89 9.96
C ALA A 102 -19.74 -8.95 10.64
N ARG A 103 -20.79 -9.36 9.93
CA ARG A 103 -22.14 -9.44 10.50
C ARG A 103 -22.27 -10.62 11.47
N PRO A 104 -23.14 -10.48 12.51
CA PRO A 104 -23.28 -11.52 13.53
C PRO A 104 -24.04 -12.76 13.05
N ASP A 105 -24.88 -12.63 12.02
CA ASP A 105 -25.71 -13.74 11.55
C ASP A 105 -24.93 -14.71 10.62
N ALA A 106 -25.29 -15.98 10.68
CA ALA A 106 -24.57 -17.04 9.98
C ALA A 106 -24.74 -16.97 8.45
N LEU A 107 -25.88 -16.50 7.95
CA LEU A 107 -26.16 -16.40 6.53
C LEU A 107 -25.29 -15.31 5.89
N SER A 108 -25.27 -14.12 6.48
CA SER A 108 -24.40 -13.04 6.02
C SER A 108 -22.94 -13.46 6.01
N ARG A 109 -22.46 -14.17 7.05
CA ARG A 109 -21.07 -14.68 7.07
C ARG A 109 -20.80 -15.68 5.95
N ALA A 110 -21.72 -16.59 5.68
CA ALA A 110 -21.57 -17.56 4.60
C ALA A 110 -21.53 -16.88 3.22
N ASP A 111 -22.38 -15.89 3.00
CA ASP A 111 -22.35 -15.06 1.79
C ASP A 111 -21.06 -14.24 1.70
N GLY A 112 -20.62 -13.63 2.80
CA GLY A 112 -19.36 -12.91 2.87
C GLY A 112 -18.16 -13.79 2.51
N GLU A 113 -18.11 -14.99 3.05
CA GLU A 113 -17.08 -15.99 2.72
C GLU A 113 -17.12 -16.37 1.24
N ARG A 114 -18.31 -16.53 0.65
CA ARG A 114 -18.46 -16.82 -0.78
C ARG A 114 -17.94 -15.69 -1.66
N TRP A 115 -18.26 -14.44 -1.34
CA TRP A 115 -17.77 -13.27 -2.08
C TRP A 115 -16.25 -13.10 -1.96
N LEU A 116 -15.70 -13.32 -0.77
CA LEU A 116 -14.24 -13.31 -0.57
C LEU A 116 -13.53 -14.39 -1.38
N ARG A 117 -14.11 -15.61 -1.48
CA ARG A 117 -13.54 -16.65 -2.34
C ARG A 117 -13.52 -16.22 -3.81
N LEU A 118 -14.65 -15.71 -4.33
CA LEU A 118 -14.71 -15.21 -5.70
C LEU A 118 -13.70 -14.08 -5.97
N ALA A 119 -13.47 -13.21 -4.99
CA ALA A 119 -12.45 -12.16 -5.09
C ALA A 119 -11.03 -12.75 -5.07
N ALA A 120 -10.75 -13.71 -4.20
CA ALA A 120 -9.45 -14.39 -4.10
C ALA A 120 -9.13 -15.17 -5.39
N ASP A 121 -10.11 -15.90 -5.93
CA ASP A 121 -9.99 -16.61 -7.22
C ASP A 121 -9.72 -15.65 -8.39
N SER A 122 -10.14 -14.40 -8.25
CA SER A 122 -9.82 -13.30 -9.18
C SER A 122 -8.51 -12.57 -8.86
N GLY A 123 -7.69 -13.09 -7.92
CA GLY A 123 -6.38 -12.57 -7.57
C GLY A 123 -6.38 -11.43 -6.55
N SER A 124 -7.48 -11.21 -5.81
CA SER A 124 -7.50 -10.18 -4.77
C SER A 124 -6.62 -10.54 -3.59
N VAL A 125 -5.52 -9.80 -3.43
CA VAL A 125 -4.60 -9.91 -2.27
C VAL A 125 -5.35 -9.66 -0.97
N ARG A 126 -6.20 -8.64 -0.95
CA ARG A 126 -7.04 -8.31 0.21
C ARG A 126 -7.97 -9.45 0.61
N ALA A 127 -8.62 -10.10 -0.36
CA ALA A 127 -9.50 -11.24 -0.08
C ALA A 127 -8.73 -12.44 0.47
N HIS A 128 -7.53 -12.73 -0.07
CA HIS A 128 -6.64 -13.74 0.48
C HIS A 128 -6.26 -13.41 1.94
N PHE A 129 -5.86 -12.17 2.23
CA PHE A 129 -5.54 -11.77 3.60
C PHE A 129 -6.72 -11.97 4.55
N VAL A 130 -7.91 -11.49 4.19
CA VAL A 130 -9.11 -11.59 5.04
C VAL A 130 -9.52 -13.05 5.27
N LEU A 131 -9.54 -13.88 4.22
CA LEU A 131 -9.84 -15.32 4.33
C LEU A 131 -8.81 -16.03 5.21
N GLY A 132 -7.54 -15.72 5.06
CA GLY A 132 -6.47 -16.32 5.85
C GLY A 132 -6.58 -15.96 7.33
N LYS A 133 -6.74 -14.68 7.65
CA LYS A 133 -6.95 -14.18 9.01
C LYS A 133 -8.23 -14.79 9.63
N ALA A 134 -9.34 -14.76 8.91
CA ALA A 134 -10.61 -15.31 9.39
C ALA A 134 -10.56 -16.83 9.59
N SER A 135 -9.85 -17.56 8.72
CA SER A 135 -9.62 -19.00 8.89
C SER A 135 -8.80 -19.30 10.14
N MET A 136 -7.73 -18.54 10.38
CA MET A 136 -6.89 -18.69 11.56
C MET A 136 -7.67 -18.45 12.86
N LEU A 137 -8.53 -17.44 12.87
CA LEU A 137 -9.30 -17.03 14.05
C LEU A 137 -10.64 -17.76 14.22
N GLY A 138 -11.01 -18.65 13.29
CA GLY A 138 -12.32 -19.33 13.32
C GLY A 138 -13.51 -18.38 13.15
N GLN A 139 -13.35 -17.35 12.29
CA GLN A 139 -14.35 -16.29 12.07
C GLN A 139 -15.19 -16.50 10.80
N LEU A 140 -14.94 -17.59 10.07
CA LEU A 140 -15.74 -17.95 8.89
C LEU A 140 -17.13 -18.51 9.27
N SER A 141 -17.86 -18.98 8.29
CA SER A 141 -19.20 -19.56 8.46
C SER A 141 -19.17 -20.75 9.44
N VAL A 142 -18.17 -21.60 9.34
CA VAL A 142 -17.83 -22.62 10.35
C VAL A 142 -16.91 -21.97 11.38
N ARG A 143 -17.44 -21.73 12.58
CA ARG A 143 -16.72 -21.01 13.65
C ARG A 143 -15.68 -21.87 14.35
N GLN A 144 -14.73 -22.38 13.57
CA GLN A 144 -13.58 -23.15 14.05
C GLN A 144 -12.34 -22.73 13.25
N PRO A 145 -11.16 -22.65 13.89
CA PRO A 145 -9.91 -22.41 13.19
C PRO A 145 -9.64 -23.48 12.13
N ASP A 146 -9.33 -23.03 10.92
CA ASP A 146 -8.86 -23.86 9.80
C ASP A 146 -7.44 -23.43 9.43
N LEU A 147 -6.47 -24.01 10.12
CA LEU A 147 -5.07 -23.63 9.96
C LEU A 147 -4.49 -23.97 8.58
N PRO A 148 -4.77 -25.13 7.97
CA PRO A 148 -4.34 -25.41 6.59
C PRO A 148 -4.80 -24.36 5.60
N ARG A 149 -6.06 -23.96 5.72
CA ARG A 149 -6.65 -22.90 4.87
C ARG A 149 -6.06 -21.54 5.18
N ALA A 150 -5.82 -21.21 6.45
CA ALA A 150 -5.17 -19.98 6.86
C ALA A 150 -3.77 -19.87 6.23
N TRP A 151 -2.96 -20.92 6.26
CA TRP A 151 -1.65 -20.95 5.61
C TRP A 151 -1.74 -20.69 4.13
N THR A 152 -2.63 -21.38 3.41
CA THR A 152 -2.79 -21.22 1.96
C THR A 152 -3.07 -19.77 1.56
N HIS A 153 -4.03 -19.14 2.24
CA HIS A 153 -4.44 -17.79 1.90
C HIS A 153 -3.43 -16.73 2.38
N LEU A 154 -2.87 -16.86 3.59
CA LEU A 154 -1.85 -15.93 4.09
C LEU A 154 -0.57 -15.98 3.25
N GLU A 155 -0.13 -17.19 2.84
CA GLU A 155 1.02 -17.31 1.94
C GLU A 155 0.78 -16.64 0.58
N ALA A 156 -0.42 -16.78 0.02
CA ALA A 156 -0.77 -16.11 -1.24
C ALA A 156 -0.73 -14.58 -1.10
N ALA A 157 -1.31 -14.04 -0.03
CA ALA A 157 -1.32 -12.59 0.22
C ALA A 157 0.09 -12.05 0.52
N ALA A 158 0.87 -12.73 1.37
CA ALA A 158 2.22 -12.29 1.73
C ALA A 158 3.19 -12.30 0.54
N ARG A 159 3.11 -13.33 -0.33
CA ARG A 159 3.89 -13.36 -1.58
C ARG A 159 3.50 -12.25 -2.55
N ALA A 160 2.28 -11.75 -2.46
CA ALA A 160 1.80 -10.60 -3.23
C ALA A 160 2.11 -9.24 -2.54
N GLY A 161 2.86 -9.25 -1.43
CA GLY A 161 3.35 -8.06 -0.74
C GLY A 161 2.46 -7.54 0.40
N ASP A 162 1.46 -8.32 0.85
CA ASP A 162 0.65 -7.91 2.01
C ASP A 162 1.43 -8.09 3.32
N ALA A 163 1.79 -6.97 3.94
CA ALA A 163 2.56 -6.95 5.18
C ALA A 163 1.78 -7.52 6.38
N GLY A 164 0.45 -7.34 6.40
CA GLY A 164 -0.42 -7.93 7.42
C GLY A 164 -0.43 -9.45 7.34
N ALA A 165 -0.51 -10.01 6.13
CA ALA A 165 -0.41 -11.46 5.91
C ALA A 165 0.96 -12.02 6.34
N ALA A 166 2.05 -11.30 6.01
CA ALA A 166 3.39 -11.68 6.46
C ALA A 166 3.50 -11.68 8.00
N TYR A 167 2.89 -10.71 8.68
CA TYR A 167 2.82 -10.69 10.14
C TYR A 167 2.13 -11.95 10.69
N TYR A 168 0.95 -12.30 10.17
CA TYR A 168 0.23 -13.50 10.64
C TYR A 168 0.99 -14.80 10.33
N LEU A 169 1.70 -14.89 9.19
CA LEU A 169 2.59 -16.01 8.90
C LEU A 169 3.74 -16.09 9.91
N GLY A 170 4.33 -14.96 10.29
CA GLY A 170 5.32 -14.90 11.35
C GLY A 170 4.81 -15.48 12.67
N LEU A 171 3.57 -15.15 13.06
CA LEU A 171 2.92 -15.72 14.24
C LEU A 171 2.67 -17.23 14.11
N LEU A 172 2.18 -17.69 12.95
CA LEU A 172 1.94 -19.12 12.69
C LEU A 172 3.23 -19.94 12.76
N CYS A 173 4.33 -19.44 12.16
CA CYS A 173 5.64 -20.08 12.21
C CYS A 173 6.19 -20.13 13.64
N ARG A 174 6.12 -19.01 14.37
CA ARG A 174 6.64 -18.90 15.74
C ARG A 174 5.88 -19.81 16.70
N GLY A 175 4.55 -19.83 16.64
CA GLY A 175 3.70 -20.60 17.52
C GLY A 175 3.56 -22.07 17.15
N GLY A 176 4.02 -22.49 15.98
CA GLY A 176 3.85 -23.86 15.51
C GLY A 176 2.40 -24.23 15.20
N TYR A 177 1.58 -23.26 14.80
CA TYR A 177 0.16 -23.49 14.54
C TYR A 177 -0.05 -24.18 13.17
N GLY A 178 -0.54 -25.42 13.21
CA GLY A 178 -0.81 -26.24 12.03
C GLY A 178 0.43 -26.85 11.36
N ARG A 179 1.64 -26.44 11.77
CA ARG A 179 2.95 -26.98 11.35
C ARG A 179 3.88 -26.91 12.54
N ALA A 180 5.03 -27.61 12.48
CA ALA A 180 6.04 -27.49 13.54
C ALA A 180 6.55 -26.03 13.66
N PRO A 181 6.91 -25.55 14.87
CA PRO A 181 7.51 -24.23 15.05
C PRO A 181 8.78 -24.08 14.21
N ASP A 182 8.91 -22.93 13.55
CA ASP A 182 10.08 -22.57 12.73
C ASP A 182 10.45 -21.10 13.02
N ALA A 183 11.29 -20.89 14.03
CA ALA A 183 11.71 -19.56 14.44
C ALA A 183 12.48 -18.80 13.34
N PRO A 184 13.41 -19.41 12.56
CA PRO A 184 13.99 -18.75 11.40
C PRO A 184 12.98 -18.31 10.35
N ALA A 185 11.95 -19.13 10.06
CA ALA A 185 10.88 -18.74 9.14
C ALA A 185 10.03 -17.61 9.73
N ALA A 186 9.75 -17.65 11.03
CA ALA A 186 9.03 -16.56 11.70
C ALA A 186 9.76 -15.23 11.55
N VAL A 187 11.08 -15.20 11.79
CA VAL A 187 11.89 -13.99 11.62
C VAL A 187 11.85 -13.48 10.18
N ARG A 188 11.96 -14.36 9.18
CA ARG A 188 11.87 -13.93 7.76
C ARG A 188 10.53 -13.23 7.46
N TRP A 189 9.42 -13.81 7.90
CA TRP A 189 8.09 -13.22 7.67
C TRP A 189 7.88 -11.95 8.50
N LEU A 190 8.33 -11.92 9.75
CA LEU A 190 8.28 -10.72 10.59
C LEU A 190 9.12 -9.58 10.02
N THR A 191 10.27 -9.88 9.37
CA THR A 191 11.06 -8.87 8.68
C THR A 191 10.27 -8.26 7.52
N VAL A 192 9.65 -9.07 6.67
CA VAL A 192 8.79 -8.58 5.57
C VAL A 192 7.66 -7.70 6.11
N ALA A 193 7.02 -8.11 7.19
CA ALA A 193 5.96 -7.35 7.82
C ALA A 193 6.45 -6.03 8.45
N ALA A 194 7.60 -6.05 9.10
CA ALA A 194 8.22 -4.88 9.74
C ALA A 194 8.65 -3.86 8.69
N GLU A 195 9.31 -4.29 7.61
CA GLU A 195 9.66 -3.44 6.47
C GLU A 195 8.41 -2.87 5.79
N GLY A 196 7.30 -3.61 5.77
CA GLY A 196 5.98 -3.17 5.35
C GLY A 196 5.25 -2.25 6.33
N GLY A 197 5.88 -1.87 7.45
CA GLY A 197 5.37 -0.88 8.39
C GLY A 197 4.49 -1.41 9.52
N VAL A 198 4.41 -2.72 9.74
CA VAL A 198 3.61 -3.32 10.82
C VAL A 198 4.34 -3.18 12.15
N ALA A 199 3.88 -2.28 13.02
CA ALA A 199 4.51 -1.98 14.31
C ALA A 199 4.63 -3.20 15.23
N GLN A 200 3.60 -4.06 15.26
CA GLN A 200 3.61 -5.31 16.02
C GLN A 200 4.70 -6.28 15.53
N ALA A 201 4.95 -6.32 14.21
CA ALA A 201 6.02 -7.14 13.64
C ALA A 201 7.40 -6.59 14.00
N MET A 202 7.58 -5.25 13.98
CA MET A 202 8.81 -4.60 14.42
C MET A 202 9.14 -4.96 15.88
N PHE A 203 8.15 -4.85 16.77
CA PHE A 203 8.30 -5.23 18.18
C PHE A 203 8.67 -6.71 18.35
N LEU A 204 8.01 -7.63 17.62
CA LEU A 204 8.34 -9.06 17.70
C LEU A 204 9.72 -9.37 17.12
N LEU A 205 10.12 -8.67 16.07
CA LEU A 205 11.45 -8.80 15.48
C LEU A 205 12.55 -8.28 16.42
N ALA A 206 12.28 -7.16 17.12
CA ALA A 206 13.16 -6.66 18.16
C ALA A 206 13.37 -7.70 19.28
N ASN A 207 12.29 -8.33 19.75
CA ASN A 207 12.39 -9.43 20.72
C ASN A 207 13.22 -10.58 20.17
N ALA A 208 13.04 -10.98 18.91
CA ALA A 208 13.79 -12.06 18.30
C ALA A 208 15.30 -11.78 18.29
N TYR A 209 15.73 -10.55 17.97
CA TYR A 209 17.13 -10.14 18.04
C TYR A 209 17.66 -10.05 19.48
N ARG A 210 16.86 -9.53 20.43
CA ARG A 210 17.22 -9.47 21.85
C ARG A 210 17.46 -10.87 22.43
N ASP A 211 16.57 -11.79 22.12
CA ASP A 211 16.56 -13.13 22.74
C ASP A 211 17.36 -14.17 21.93
N GLY A 212 17.74 -13.85 20.68
CA GLY A 212 18.39 -14.80 19.78
C GLY A 212 17.42 -15.87 19.25
N GLU A 213 16.11 -15.57 19.17
CA GLU A 213 15.09 -16.51 18.70
C GLU A 213 15.01 -16.52 17.17
N GLY A 214 15.54 -17.56 16.54
CA GLY A 214 15.54 -17.72 15.07
C GLY A 214 16.58 -16.90 14.32
N VAL A 215 17.30 -16.02 15.02
CA VAL A 215 18.46 -15.23 14.54
C VAL A 215 19.51 -15.16 15.65
N PRO A 216 20.80 -14.92 15.32
CA PRO A 216 21.77 -14.59 16.34
C PRO A 216 21.35 -13.34 17.13
N ARG A 217 21.60 -13.39 18.46
CA ARG A 217 21.34 -12.22 19.32
C ARG A 217 22.11 -11.01 18.82
N ASP A 218 21.42 -9.88 18.76
CA ASP A 218 21.99 -8.59 18.33
C ASP A 218 21.23 -7.45 19.05
N ASP A 219 21.83 -6.96 20.13
CA ASP A 219 21.21 -5.94 20.97
C ASP A 219 21.03 -4.61 20.20
N ALA A 220 21.94 -4.25 19.28
CA ALA A 220 21.83 -3.04 18.48
C ALA A 220 20.64 -3.11 17.53
N ARG A 221 20.49 -4.22 16.79
CA ARG A 221 19.32 -4.43 15.95
C ARG A 221 18.02 -4.51 16.73
N ALA A 222 18.05 -5.04 17.96
CA ALA A 222 16.87 -5.04 18.82
C ALA A 222 16.43 -3.61 19.15
N VAL A 223 17.37 -2.73 19.48
CA VAL A 223 17.10 -1.31 19.72
C VAL A 223 16.53 -0.63 18.47
N ASP A 224 17.17 -0.80 17.30
CA ASP A 224 16.71 -0.22 16.03
C ASP A 224 15.23 -0.58 15.74
N TRP A 225 14.85 -1.85 15.93
CA TRP A 225 13.48 -2.30 15.70
C TRP A 225 12.50 -1.86 16.80
N TYR A 226 12.96 -1.75 18.07
CA TYR A 226 12.12 -1.16 19.12
C TYR A 226 11.86 0.32 18.84
N GLU A 227 12.87 1.09 18.39
CA GLU A 227 12.71 2.49 18.01
C GLU A 227 11.76 2.64 16.83
N ALA A 228 11.91 1.83 15.78
CA ALA A 228 10.99 1.83 14.65
C ALA A 228 9.54 1.50 15.03
N ALA A 229 9.33 0.63 16.02
CA ALA A 229 8.00 0.34 16.56
C ALA A 229 7.49 1.50 17.44
N ALA A 230 8.37 2.12 18.23
CA ALA A 230 8.06 3.26 19.09
C ALA A 230 7.64 4.49 18.29
N GLU A 231 8.30 4.79 17.15
CA GLU A 231 7.89 5.84 16.20
C GLU A 231 6.45 5.65 15.68
N ARG A 232 5.94 4.43 15.74
CA ARG A 232 4.55 4.08 15.41
C ARG A 232 3.67 3.94 16.65
N GLU A 233 4.09 4.55 17.72
CA GLU A 233 3.36 4.58 19.01
C GLU A 233 3.02 3.18 19.54
N HIS A 234 3.90 2.17 19.31
CA HIS A 234 3.68 0.82 19.84
C HIS A 234 3.99 0.78 21.34
N PRO A 235 2.98 0.59 22.22
CA PRO A 235 3.17 0.79 23.65
C PRO A 235 4.21 -0.13 24.28
N ALA A 236 4.23 -1.42 23.86
CA ALA A 236 5.17 -2.38 24.42
C ALA A 236 6.63 -2.12 23.97
N ALA A 237 6.83 -1.54 22.78
CA ALA A 237 8.17 -1.14 22.35
C ALA A 237 8.69 0.06 23.14
N LEU A 238 7.84 1.06 23.37
CA LEU A 238 8.14 2.21 24.24
C LEU A 238 8.50 1.76 25.65
N GLN A 239 7.74 0.81 26.22
CA GLN A 239 8.06 0.24 27.53
C GLN A 239 9.38 -0.53 27.54
N ALA A 240 9.68 -1.31 26.49
CA ALA A 240 10.92 -2.07 26.37
C ALA A 240 12.14 -1.12 26.32
N LEU A 241 12.08 -0.04 25.52
CA LEU A 241 13.12 0.99 25.48
C LEU A 241 13.27 1.71 26.83
N ALA A 242 12.16 2.07 27.46
CA ALA A 242 12.19 2.69 28.79
C ALA A 242 12.95 1.80 29.78
N MET A 243 12.63 0.52 29.85
CA MET A 243 13.30 -0.40 30.76
C MET A 243 14.77 -0.61 30.41
N ALA A 244 15.11 -0.64 29.12
CA ALA A 244 16.50 -0.73 28.68
C ALA A 244 17.32 0.50 29.13
N TYR A 245 16.78 1.72 29.04
CA TYR A 245 17.42 2.92 29.57
C TYR A 245 17.50 2.93 31.10
N LEU A 246 16.48 2.47 31.80
CA LEU A 246 16.50 2.40 33.27
C LEU A 246 17.59 1.47 33.78
N ASN A 247 17.75 0.32 33.13
CA ASN A 247 18.66 -0.74 33.59
C ASN A 247 20.06 -0.67 32.95
N GLY A 248 20.23 0.08 31.85
CA GLY A 248 21.47 0.03 31.05
C GLY A 248 21.59 -1.27 30.27
N GLU A 249 20.50 -1.74 29.68
CA GLU A 249 20.43 -2.98 28.87
C GLU A 249 20.53 -2.70 27.37
N LEU A 250 20.68 -3.74 26.56
CA LEU A 250 20.75 -3.66 25.07
C LEU A 250 21.88 -2.74 24.55
N GLY A 251 22.97 -2.59 25.33
CA GLY A 251 24.07 -1.69 24.99
C GLY A 251 23.78 -0.19 25.22
N LEU A 252 22.60 0.16 25.72
CA LEU A 252 22.23 1.52 26.05
C LEU A 252 22.82 1.94 27.40
N ALA A 253 23.29 3.20 27.48
CA ALA A 253 23.70 3.77 28.77
C ALA A 253 22.46 4.07 29.62
N ARG A 254 22.59 3.90 30.94
CA ARG A 254 21.52 4.25 31.87
C ARG A 254 21.14 5.72 31.77
N ASP A 255 19.86 6.01 31.56
CA ASP A 255 19.30 7.37 31.43
C ASP A 255 17.88 7.45 32.02
N ASP A 256 17.77 8.01 33.21
CA ASP A 256 16.50 8.21 33.91
C ASP A 256 15.57 9.22 33.19
N LYS A 257 16.12 10.12 32.36
CA LYS A 257 15.32 11.07 31.58
C LYS A 257 14.67 10.34 30.38
N ALA A 258 15.44 9.58 29.63
CA ALA A 258 14.94 8.76 28.53
C ALA A 258 13.89 7.76 29.02
N TYR A 259 14.13 7.10 30.15
CA TYR A 259 13.14 6.23 30.80
C TYR A 259 11.80 6.95 31.01
N ARG A 260 11.81 8.13 31.68
CA ARG A 260 10.56 8.87 31.96
C ARG A 260 9.85 9.33 30.69
N GLN A 261 10.61 9.72 29.66
CA GLN A 261 10.05 10.14 28.38
C GLN A 261 9.32 8.98 27.71
N HIS A 262 9.97 7.84 27.51
CA HIS A 262 9.35 6.68 26.86
C HIS A 262 8.18 6.11 27.67
N MET A 263 8.21 6.17 28.99
CA MET A 263 7.06 5.78 29.82
C MET A 263 5.86 6.72 29.64
N ALA A 264 6.08 8.02 29.47
CA ALA A 264 5.02 8.98 29.21
C ALA A 264 4.41 8.77 27.81
N GLU A 265 5.25 8.50 26.81
CA GLU A 265 4.83 8.16 25.45
C GLU A 265 4.04 6.84 25.43
N ALA A 266 4.48 5.80 26.13
CA ALA A 266 3.76 4.54 26.27
C ALA A 266 2.38 4.74 26.91
N ALA A 267 2.28 5.57 27.95
CA ALA A 267 1.00 5.91 28.57
C ALA A 267 0.08 6.70 27.62
N HIS A 268 0.64 7.52 26.72
CA HIS A 268 -0.12 8.20 25.69
C HIS A 268 -0.64 7.19 24.64
N ALA A 269 0.23 6.34 24.11
CA ALA A 269 -0.09 5.33 23.09
C ALA A 269 -1.17 4.33 23.58
N LEU A 270 -1.18 3.98 24.87
CA LEU A 270 -2.23 3.12 25.44
C LEU A 270 -3.62 3.77 25.45
N ARG A 271 -3.70 5.11 25.49
CA ARG A 271 -4.99 5.83 25.41
C ARG A 271 -5.50 5.97 23.97
N HIS A 272 -4.58 5.87 23.00
CA HIS A 272 -4.85 5.99 21.55
C HIS A 272 -4.25 4.80 20.80
N PRO A 273 -4.78 3.57 21.02
CA PRO A 273 -4.16 2.38 20.43
C PRO A 273 -4.17 2.47 18.90
N ALA A 274 -3.00 2.23 18.29
CA ALA A 274 -2.89 2.11 16.85
C ALA A 274 -3.72 0.93 16.35
N LEU A 275 -4.31 1.07 15.16
CA LEU A 275 -5.09 -0.01 14.53
C LEU A 275 -4.15 -1.18 14.20
N THR A 276 -4.49 -2.37 14.67
CA THR A 276 -3.82 -3.62 14.27
C THR A 276 -4.21 -4.00 12.85
N PRO A 277 -3.29 -4.59 12.05
CA PRO A 277 -3.56 -5.02 10.68
C PRO A 277 -4.63 -6.12 10.56
#